data_e712654860f9c80e70c997f7a004ae31
#
_entry.id   e712654860f9c80e70c997f7a004ae31
#
_cell.length_a   1.000
_cell.length_b   1.000
_cell.length_c   1.000
_cell.angle_alpha   90.00
_cell.angle_beta   90.00
_cell.angle_gamma   90.00
#
_symmetry.space_group_name_H-M   'P 1'
#
loop_
_entity.id
_entity.type
_entity.pdbx_description
1 polymer ?
#
loop_
_entity_poly.entity_id
_entity_poly.type
_entity_poly.pdbx_seq_one_letter_code
_entity_poly.pdbx_strand_id
1 'polypeptide(L)'
;MRKYAHSIVQEVLMRYSRQNKIIELIENNEIDTQEKLAALLKDCGYEVTQATISRDIKELQLVKTLSPSGKYKYAVHKSVDLPVSDRFIKIFRETITSVASSGNLIVVKTLSGCAPAAAEAVDTSKFPHIIGS
;
A
#
# COMPACT_ATOMS: atom_id res chain seq x y z
N MET A 1 10.97 7.77 20.30
CA MET A 1 10.87 6.36 19.89
C MET A 1 9.44 5.88 19.71
N ARG A 2 8.57 6.08 20.71
CA ARG A 2 7.14 5.70 20.56
C ARG A 2 6.49 6.35 19.36
N LYS A 3 6.67 7.67 19.17
CA LYS A 3 6.10 8.39 18.04
C LYS A 3 6.64 7.88 16.72
N TYR A 4 7.92 7.54 16.67
CA TYR A 4 8.57 7.06 15.46
C TYR A 4 8.03 5.69 15.04
N ALA A 5 7.97 4.74 15.97
CA ALA A 5 7.47 3.40 15.69
C ALA A 5 6.00 3.42 15.25
N HIS A 6 5.17 4.20 15.94
CA HIS A 6 3.75 4.36 15.61
C HIS A 6 3.57 5.03 14.24
N SER A 7 4.40 6.04 13.96
CA SER A 7 4.39 6.75 12.69
C SER A 7 4.75 5.84 11.51
N ILE A 8 5.73 4.94 11.67
CA ILE A 8 6.10 3.97 10.62
C ILE A 8 4.91 3.10 10.26
N VAL A 9 4.20 2.55 11.25
CA VAL A 9 3.04 1.70 11.01
C VAL A 9 1.95 2.49 10.26
N GLN A 10 1.67 3.71 10.68
CA GLN A 10 0.71 4.57 10.02
C GLN A 10 1.10 4.89 8.59
N GLU A 11 2.37 5.22 8.34
CA GLU A 11 2.87 5.47 6.99
C GLU A 11 2.68 4.27 6.07
N VAL A 12 2.98 3.08 6.57
CA VAL A 12 2.81 1.85 5.80
C VAL A 12 1.34 1.63 5.46
N LEU A 13 0.46 1.77 6.43
CA LEU A 13 -0.97 1.63 6.21
C LEU A 13 -1.50 2.65 5.20
N MET A 14 -1.06 3.90 5.32
CA MET A 14 -1.44 4.96 4.38
C MET A 14 -0.94 4.65 2.96
N ARG A 15 0.28 4.18 2.84
CA ARG A 15 0.85 3.81 1.54
C ARG A 15 0.06 2.70 0.88
N TYR A 16 -0.24 1.64 1.61
CA TYR A 16 -0.99 0.52 1.03
C TYR A 16 -2.44 0.91 0.72
N SER A 17 -3.06 1.71 1.55
CA SER A 17 -4.39 2.24 1.28
C SER A 17 -4.41 3.08 -0.01
N ARG A 18 -3.41 3.96 -0.16
CA ARG A 18 -3.26 4.78 -1.36
C ARG A 18 -3.03 3.93 -2.60
N GLN A 19 -2.15 2.93 -2.53
CA GLN A 19 -1.86 2.05 -3.66
C GLN A 19 -3.07 1.23 -4.09
N ASN A 20 -3.87 0.76 -3.14
CA ASN A 20 -5.14 0.11 -3.46
C ASN A 20 -6.11 1.06 -4.16
N LYS A 21 -6.17 2.31 -3.72
CA LYS A 21 -7.00 3.31 -4.38
C LYS A 21 -6.51 3.60 -5.79
N ILE A 22 -5.20 3.64 -6.01
CA ILE A 22 -4.62 3.81 -7.35
C ILE A 22 -5.10 2.70 -8.28
N ILE A 23 -5.03 1.45 -7.85
CA ILE A 23 -5.48 0.30 -8.64
C ILE A 23 -6.96 0.45 -8.97
N GLU A 24 -7.80 0.75 -7.99
CA GLU A 24 -9.22 0.97 -8.20
C GLU A 24 -9.49 2.07 -9.23
N LEU A 25 -8.78 3.18 -9.13
CA LEU A 25 -8.97 4.31 -10.03
C LEU A 25 -8.57 3.98 -11.46
N ILE A 26 -7.46 3.28 -11.67
CA ILE A 26 -7.01 2.93 -13.02
C ILE A 26 -7.86 1.84 -13.66
N GLU A 27 -8.52 1.00 -12.87
CA GLU A 27 -9.46 0.00 -13.38
C GLU A 27 -10.78 0.62 -13.81
N ASN A 28 -11.24 1.65 -13.11
CA ASN A 28 -12.53 2.28 -13.36
C ASN A 28 -12.46 3.51 -14.26
N ASN A 29 -11.26 4.04 -14.54
CA ASN A 29 -11.07 5.25 -15.35
C ASN A 29 -9.91 5.07 -16.32
N GLU A 30 -9.98 5.75 -17.45
CA GLU A 30 -8.86 5.83 -18.38
C GLU A 30 -7.90 6.93 -17.92
N ILE A 31 -6.86 6.57 -17.18
CA ILE A 31 -5.87 7.49 -16.66
C ILE A 31 -4.59 7.33 -17.47
N ASP A 32 -4.18 8.38 -18.15
CA ASP A 32 -3.03 8.39 -19.05
C ASP A 32 -1.82 9.15 -18.51
N THR A 33 -2.00 9.99 -17.49
CA THR A 33 -0.93 10.81 -16.94
C THR A 33 -0.88 10.72 -15.42
N GLN A 34 0.31 10.99 -14.86
CA GLN A 34 0.49 11.05 -13.41
C GLN A 34 -0.29 12.20 -12.79
N GLU A 35 -0.40 13.33 -13.50
CA GLU A 35 -1.15 14.49 -13.04
C GLU A 35 -2.64 14.18 -12.89
N LYS A 36 -3.19 13.43 -13.82
CA LYS A 36 -4.59 13.00 -13.77
C LYS A 36 -4.83 12.06 -12.61
N LEU A 37 -3.90 11.13 -12.40
CA LEU A 37 -3.95 10.22 -11.24
C LEU A 37 -3.87 11.00 -9.94
N ALA A 38 -2.97 11.98 -9.85
CA ALA A 38 -2.82 12.82 -8.66
C ALA A 38 -4.11 13.59 -8.35
N ALA A 39 -4.75 14.15 -9.37
CA ALA A 39 -5.99 14.90 -9.21
C ALA A 39 -7.11 14.00 -8.66
N LEU A 40 -7.23 12.79 -9.19
CA LEU A 40 -8.24 11.84 -8.72
C LEU A 40 -7.96 11.36 -7.29
N LEU A 41 -6.69 11.14 -6.95
CA LEU A 41 -6.29 10.79 -5.58
C LEU A 41 -6.62 11.92 -4.60
N LYS A 42 -6.38 13.16 -5.00
CA LYS A 42 -6.71 14.33 -4.17
C LYS A 42 -8.21 14.39 -3.90
N ASP A 43 -9.03 14.14 -4.90
CA ASP A 43 -10.48 14.09 -4.75
C ASP A 43 -10.92 12.98 -3.78
N CYS A 44 -10.12 11.93 -3.65
CA CYS A 44 -10.36 10.83 -2.71
C CYS A 44 -9.76 11.08 -1.32
N GLY A 45 -9.16 12.24 -1.10
CA GLY A 45 -8.58 12.59 0.20
C GLY A 45 -7.09 12.28 0.35
N TYR A 46 -6.41 11.90 -0.72
CA TYR A 46 -4.96 11.61 -0.69
C TYR A 46 -4.18 12.76 -1.29
N GLU A 47 -3.54 13.55 -0.45
CA GLU A 47 -2.61 14.59 -0.91
C GLU A 47 -1.21 13.99 -1.01
N VAL A 48 -0.69 13.88 -2.21
CA VAL A 48 0.61 13.25 -2.46
C VAL A 48 1.41 14.05 -3.46
N THR A 49 2.73 13.96 -3.34
CA THR A 49 3.66 14.58 -4.28
C THR A 49 3.79 13.74 -5.55
N GLN A 50 4.25 14.36 -6.63
CA GLN A 50 4.53 13.65 -7.87
C GLN A 50 5.58 12.55 -7.67
N ALA A 51 6.59 12.79 -6.82
CA ALA A 51 7.60 11.80 -6.51
C ALA A 51 6.99 10.55 -5.85
N THR A 52 6.02 10.74 -4.95
CA THR A 52 5.31 9.63 -4.31
C THR A 52 4.50 8.84 -5.32
N ILE A 53 3.79 9.50 -6.21
CA ILE A 53 2.99 8.84 -7.25
C ILE A 53 3.91 8.05 -8.19
N SER A 54 5.01 8.64 -8.60
CA SER A 54 6.00 7.99 -9.46
C SER A 54 6.54 6.72 -8.81
N ARG A 55 6.81 6.76 -7.51
CA ARG A 55 7.26 5.62 -6.74
C ARG A 55 6.18 4.54 -6.66
N ASP A 56 4.94 4.93 -6.40
CA ASP A 56 3.82 4.00 -6.33
C ASP A 56 3.60 3.28 -7.67
N ILE A 57 3.71 3.99 -8.78
CA ILE A 57 3.61 3.40 -10.12
C ILE A 57 4.67 2.34 -10.32
N LYS A 58 5.89 2.62 -9.87
CA LYS A 58 7.00 1.66 -9.94
C LYS A 58 6.77 0.45 -9.05
N GLU A 59 6.39 0.68 -7.81
CA GLU A 59 6.17 -0.41 -6.83
C GLU A 59 5.03 -1.33 -7.27
N LEU A 60 3.97 -0.77 -7.83
CA LEU A 60 2.82 -1.53 -8.33
C LEU A 60 3.07 -2.13 -9.70
N GLN A 61 4.21 -1.83 -10.33
CA GLN A 61 4.55 -2.30 -11.67
C GLN A 61 3.46 -1.97 -12.69
N LEU A 62 2.91 -0.76 -12.62
CA LEU A 62 1.91 -0.31 -13.57
C LEU A 62 2.55 -0.11 -14.95
N VAL A 63 1.81 -0.50 -15.97
CA VAL A 63 2.23 -0.36 -17.36
C VAL A 63 1.20 0.47 -18.11
N LYS A 64 1.60 1.07 -19.23
CA LYS A 64 0.67 1.74 -20.12
C LYS A 64 0.22 0.77 -21.20
N THR A 65 -1.09 0.62 -21.32
CA THR A 65 -1.71 -0.23 -22.35
C THR A 65 -2.63 0.60 -23.22
N LEU A 66 -2.89 0.12 -24.43
CA LEU A 66 -3.84 0.76 -25.32
C LEU A 66 -5.26 0.43 -24.89
N SER A 67 -6.09 1.46 -24.67
CA SER A 67 -7.49 1.26 -24.33
C SER A 67 -8.33 1.04 -25.59
N PRO A 68 -9.57 0.53 -25.46
CA PRO A 68 -10.49 0.41 -26.60
C PRO A 68 -10.75 1.73 -27.34
N SER A 69 -10.58 2.87 -26.65
CA SER A 69 -10.75 4.20 -27.24
C SER A 69 -9.55 4.64 -28.09
N GLY A 70 -8.47 3.85 -28.13
CA GLY A 70 -7.26 4.16 -28.87
C GLY A 70 -6.24 5.01 -28.09
N LYS A 71 -6.50 5.29 -26.81
CA LYS A 71 -5.59 6.07 -25.95
C LYS A 71 -4.84 5.14 -25.01
N TYR A 72 -3.64 5.55 -24.63
CA TYR A 72 -2.87 4.82 -23.62
C TYR A 72 -3.43 5.10 -22.23
N LYS A 73 -3.45 4.07 -21.39
CA LYS A 73 -3.86 4.20 -20.00
C LYS A 73 -2.98 3.32 -19.10
N TYR A 74 -2.88 3.69 -17.84
CA TYR A 74 -2.24 2.83 -16.85
C TYR A 74 -3.08 1.59 -16.57
N ALA A 75 -2.40 0.47 -16.42
CA ALA A 75 -3.03 -0.81 -16.10
C ALA A 75 -2.11 -1.67 -15.24
N VAL A 76 -2.71 -2.59 -14.50
CA VAL A 76 -1.96 -3.57 -13.72
C VAL A 76 -1.45 -4.65 -14.67
N HIS A 77 -0.20 -5.07 -14.50
CA HIS A 77 0.39 -6.13 -15.30
C HIS A 77 -0.26 -7.47 -14.94
N LYS A 78 -0.88 -8.11 -15.90
CA LYS A 78 -1.71 -9.31 -15.67
C LYS A 78 -0.95 -10.57 -15.25
N SER A 79 0.36 -10.61 -15.44
CA SER A 79 1.16 -11.79 -15.14
C SER A 79 1.71 -11.82 -13.73
N VAL A 80 1.37 -10.85 -12.90
CA VAL A 80 1.88 -10.73 -11.54
C VAL A 80 0.84 -11.28 -10.58
N ASP A 81 1.26 -12.22 -9.73
CA ASP A 81 0.49 -12.57 -8.54
C ASP A 81 0.17 -11.30 -7.77
N LEU A 82 -0.95 -11.30 -7.04
CA LEU A 82 -1.33 -10.17 -6.20
C LEU A 82 -0.08 -9.61 -5.50
N PRO A 83 0.17 -8.29 -5.60
CA PRO A 83 1.33 -7.71 -4.96
C PRO A 83 1.41 -8.11 -3.49
N VAL A 84 2.62 -8.30 -2.99
CA VAL A 84 2.85 -8.59 -1.56
C VAL A 84 2.10 -7.58 -0.70
N SER A 85 1.97 -6.34 -1.18
CA SER A 85 1.22 -5.28 -0.53
C SER A 85 -0.24 -5.62 -0.28
N ASP A 86 -0.95 -6.22 -1.25
CA ASP A 86 -2.37 -6.58 -1.06
C ASP A 86 -2.54 -7.68 -0.05
N ARG A 87 -1.63 -8.65 -0.06
CA ARG A 87 -1.61 -9.73 0.94
C ARG A 87 -1.34 -9.16 2.33
N PHE A 88 -0.42 -8.22 2.44
CA PHE A 88 -0.12 -7.55 3.71
C PHE A 88 -1.33 -6.81 4.24
N ILE A 89 -1.98 -5.97 3.41
CA ILE A 89 -3.16 -5.20 3.84
C ILE A 89 -4.27 -6.13 4.31
N LYS A 90 -4.55 -7.16 3.54
CA LYS A 90 -5.61 -8.11 3.86
C LYS A 90 -5.35 -8.77 5.20
N ILE A 91 -4.15 -9.34 5.38
CA ILE A 91 -3.77 -9.99 6.63
C ILE A 91 -3.79 -8.99 7.78
N PHE A 92 -3.24 -7.79 7.58
CA PHE A 92 -3.15 -6.76 8.61
C PHE A 92 -4.53 -6.33 9.08
N ARG A 93 -5.45 -6.04 8.14
CA ARG A 93 -6.82 -5.62 8.48
C ARG A 93 -7.62 -6.71 9.17
N GLU A 94 -7.45 -7.95 8.74
CA GLU A 94 -8.22 -9.07 9.27
C GLU A 94 -7.70 -9.58 10.60
N THR A 95 -6.42 -9.40 10.89
CA THR A 95 -5.79 -10.03 12.04
C THR A 95 -5.40 -9.08 13.17
N ILE A 96 -5.11 -7.82 12.86
CA ILE A 96 -4.62 -6.88 13.86
C ILE A 96 -5.75 -6.12 14.50
N THR A 97 -5.86 -6.23 15.83
CA THR A 97 -6.90 -5.55 16.61
C THR A 97 -6.43 -4.22 17.19
N SER A 98 -5.15 -4.11 17.52
CA SER A 98 -4.59 -2.85 17.99
C SER A 98 -3.08 -2.81 17.81
N VAL A 99 -2.53 -1.61 17.78
CA VAL A 99 -1.09 -1.35 17.72
C VAL A 99 -0.73 -0.40 18.83
N ALA A 100 0.29 -0.73 19.60
CA ALA A 100 0.82 0.13 20.64
C ALA A 100 2.35 0.11 20.60
N SER A 101 2.98 1.17 21.10
CA SER A 101 4.43 1.23 21.18
C SER A 101 4.87 1.38 22.63
N SER A 102 5.99 0.75 22.97
CA SER A 102 6.61 0.85 24.30
C SER A 102 8.11 0.91 24.12
N GLY A 103 8.70 2.07 24.42
CA GLY A 103 10.12 2.28 24.18
C GLY A 103 10.50 2.09 22.72
N ASN A 104 11.36 1.12 22.45
CA ASN A 104 11.79 0.77 21.09
C ASN A 104 10.95 -0.34 20.45
N LEU A 105 9.90 -0.82 21.14
CA LEU A 105 9.10 -1.94 20.68
C LEU A 105 7.74 -1.48 20.20
N ILE A 106 7.25 -2.12 19.15
CA ILE A 106 5.87 -2.03 18.71
C ILE A 106 5.17 -3.31 19.14
N VAL A 107 4.07 -3.16 19.88
CA VAL A 107 3.24 -4.29 20.28
C VAL A 107 2.01 -4.30 19.38
N VAL A 108 1.84 -5.40 18.67
CA VAL A 108 0.70 -5.59 17.76
C VAL A 108 -0.19 -6.66 18.35
N LYS A 109 -1.42 -6.30 18.70
CA LYS A 109 -2.42 -7.26 19.15
C LYS A 109 -3.16 -7.80 17.93
N THR A 110 -3.34 -9.12 17.92
CA THR A 110 -4.01 -9.80 16.82
C THR A 110 -5.18 -10.61 17.37
N LEU A 111 -6.04 -11.03 16.44
CA LEU A 111 -7.05 -12.03 16.76
C LEU A 111 -6.38 -13.33 17.21
N SER A 112 -7.05 -14.09 18.06
CA SER A 112 -6.50 -15.36 18.57
C SER A 112 -6.11 -16.27 17.42
N GLY A 113 -4.86 -16.78 17.47
CA GLY A 113 -4.32 -17.68 16.45
C GLY A 113 -3.79 -16.99 15.20
N CYS A 114 -3.88 -15.65 15.11
CA CYS A 114 -3.46 -14.92 13.91
C CYS A 114 -2.09 -14.24 14.04
N ALA A 115 -1.44 -14.33 15.20
CA ALA A 115 -0.13 -13.70 15.41
C ALA A 115 0.93 -14.15 14.41
N PRO A 116 1.08 -15.45 14.10
CA PRO A 116 2.05 -15.89 13.09
C PRO A 116 1.80 -15.31 11.71
N ALA A 117 0.55 -15.19 11.28
CA ALA A 117 0.20 -14.61 9.97
C ALA A 117 0.54 -13.12 9.90
N ALA A 118 0.25 -12.37 10.96
CA ALA A 118 0.57 -10.95 11.03
C ALA A 118 2.09 -10.74 11.06
N ALA A 119 2.82 -11.56 11.81
CA ALA A 119 4.28 -11.52 11.89
C ALA A 119 4.92 -11.80 10.54
N GLU A 120 4.43 -12.80 9.83
CA GLU A 120 4.91 -13.13 8.49
C GLU A 120 4.65 -11.97 7.50
N ALA A 121 3.49 -11.35 7.57
CA ALA A 121 3.17 -10.20 6.72
C ALA A 121 4.14 -9.03 6.95
N VAL A 122 4.50 -8.77 8.20
CA VAL A 122 5.49 -7.73 8.54
C VAL A 122 6.87 -8.12 8.01
N ASP A 123 7.29 -9.35 8.22
CA ASP A 123 8.61 -9.83 7.78
C ASP A 123 8.75 -9.79 6.26
N THR A 124 7.71 -10.21 5.53
CA THR A 124 7.75 -10.22 4.06
C THR A 124 7.70 -8.82 3.45
N SER A 125 7.23 -7.83 4.19
CA SER A 125 7.17 -6.44 3.72
C SER A 125 8.50 -5.70 3.81
N LYS A 126 9.53 -6.31 4.42
CA LYS A 126 10.91 -5.79 4.48
C LYS A 126 11.01 -4.35 4.97
N PHE A 127 10.41 -4.06 6.11
CA PHE A 127 10.54 -2.75 6.72
C PHE A 127 11.95 -2.54 7.27
N PRO A 128 12.64 -1.44 6.91
CA PRO A 128 14.06 -1.28 7.22
C PRO A 128 14.36 -1.14 8.72
N HIS A 129 13.38 -0.79 9.53
CA HIS A 129 13.57 -0.57 10.97
C HIS A 129 12.99 -1.67 11.84
N ILE A 130 12.52 -2.75 11.25
CA ILE A 130 12.00 -3.92 11.97
C ILE A 130 13.02 -5.04 11.85
N ILE A 131 13.56 -5.47 12.99
CA ILE A 131 14.62 -6.47 13.05
C ILE A 131 14.04 -7.88 13.07
N GLY A 132 12.82 -8.04 13.57
CA GLY A 132 12.16 -9.34 13.67
C GLY A 132 10.78 -9.18 14.29
N SER A 133 10.08 -10.26 14.34
CA SER A 133 8.72 -10.30 14.87
C SER A 133 8.60 -11.27 16.04
#